data_2393db884cb5ec78157abba285a4e6e7
#
_entry.id   2393db884cb5ec78157abba285a4e6e7
#
_cell.length_a   1.000
_cell.length_b   1.000
_cell.length_c   1.000
_cell.angle_alpha   90.00
_cell.angle_beta   90.00
_cell.angle_gamma   90.00
#
_symmetry.space_group_name_H-M   'P 1'
#
loop_
_entity.id
_entity.type
_entity.pdbx_description
1 polymer ?
#
loop_
_entity_poly.entity_id
_entity_poly.type
_entity_poly.pdbx_seq_one_letter_code
_entity_poly.pdbx_strand_id
1 'polypeptide(L)'
;MVKNYKELVAWQKGMELVRRVYALTRDFPEVEQYRLVDQLTRAAVSVPSNIAEGFGRTTNKDFAHFVAQARGSLFEVETQLIIAQDLGFVDDVTADIEEIAELGKILNGLIRSLIRGRG
;
A
#
# COMPACT_ATOMS: atom_id res chain seq x y z
N MET A 1 -22.75 6.94 4.39
CA MET A 1 -22.25 5.61 4.78
C MET A 1 -21.63 4.89 3.61
N VAL A 2 -20.44 4.37 3.81
CA VAL A 2 -19.69 3.63 2.77
C VAL A 2 -20.36 2.28 2.51
N LYS A 3 -20.74 2.02 1.27
CA LYS A 3 -21.40 0.77 0.88
C LYS A 3 -20.50 -0.18 0.14
N ASN A 4 -19.36 0.31 -0.33
CA ASN A 4 -18.47 -0.46 -1.18
C ASN A 4 -17.04 -0.05 -0.84
N TYR A 5 -16.12 -1.01 -0.76
CA TYR A 5 -14.71 -0.70 -0.45
C TYR A 5 -14.09 0.26 -1.46
N LYS A 6 -14.59 0.27 -2.69
CA LYS A 6 -14.07 1.15 -3.74
C LYS A 6 -14.32 2.64 -3.45
N GLU A 7 -15.23 2.94 -2.53
CA GLU A 7 -15.50 4.31 -2.09
C GLU A 7 -14.49 4.79 -1.03
N LEU A 8 -13.74 3.88 -0.44
CA LEU A 8 -12.75 4.24 0.57
C LEU A 8 -11.57 4.94 -0.06
N VAL A 9 -11.21 6.11 0.47
CA VAL A 9 -10.01 6.84 0.00
C VAL A 9 -8.77 5.97 0.14
N ALA A 10 -8.67 5.21 1.24
CA ALA A 10 -7.55 4.30 1.47
C ALA A 10 -7.38 3.30 0.32
N TRP A 11 -8.48 2.71 -0.15
CA TRP A 11 -8.44 1.77 -1.26
C TRP A 11 -8.03 2.47 -2.57
N GLN A 12 -8.62 3.63 -2.83
CA GLN A 12 -8.32 4.39 -4.04
C GLN A 12 -6.84 4.80 -4.11
N LYS A 13 -6.30 5.26 -2.98
CA LYS A 13 -4.88 5.61 -2.88
C LYS A 13 -4.00 4.37 -3.00
N GLY A 14 -4.45 3.25 -2.45
CA GLY A 14 -3.74 1.97 -2.61
C GLY A 14 -3.65 1.55 -4.07
N MET A 15 -4.71 1.76 -4.84
CA MET A 15 -4.71 1.44 -6.27
C MET A 15 -3.76 2.38 -7.03
N GLU A 16 -3.69 3.66 -6.66
CA GLU A 16 -2.72 4.57 -7.25
C GLU A 16 -1.29 4.12 -6.98
N LEU A 17 -1.03 3.64 -5.76
CA LEU A 17 0.28 3.11 -5.40
C LEU A 17 0.67 1.94 -6.30
N VAL A 18 -0.26 1.01 -6.54
CA VAL A 18 -0.01 -0.12 -7.43
C VAL A 18 0.40 0.36 -8.82
N ARG A 19 -0.33 1.32 -9.37
CA ARG A 19 -0.01 1.87 -10.70
C ARG A 19 1.36 2.54 -10.73
N ARG A 20 1.72 3.28 -9.68
CA ARG A 20 3.03 3.92 -9.56
C ARG A 20 4.15 2.89 -9.53
N VAL A 21 3.99 1.85 -8.73
CA VAL A 21 5.01 0.80 -8.57
C VAL A 21 5.22 0.06 -9.91
N TYR A 22 4.15 -0.29 -10.59
CA TYR A 22 4.26 -0.96 -11.88
C TYR A 22 4.95 -0.06 -12.92
N ALA A 23 4.66 1.24 -12.91
CA ALA A 23 5.31 2.18 -13.81
C ALA A 23 6.81 2.31 -13.54
N LEU A 24 7.17 2.42 -12.25
CA LEU A 24 8.58 2.55 -11.84
C LEU A 24 9.39 1.31 -12.20
N THR A 25 8.82 0.13 -11.98
CA THR A 25 9.57 -1.13 -12.14
C THR A 25 9.80 -1.51 -13.60
N ARG A 26 9.12 -0.87 -14.55
CA ARG A 26 9.35 -1.13 -15.98
C ARG A 26 10.80 -0.90 -16.39
N ASP A 27 11.47 0.07 -15.77
CA ASP A 27 12.83 0.47 -16.13
C ASP A 27 13.88 -0.16 -15.23
N PHE A 28 13.50 -1.07 -14.33
CA PHE A 28 14.44 -1.79 -13.49
C PHE A 28 15.20 -2.80 -14.35
N PRO A 29 16.45 -3.16 -13.95
CA PRO A 29 17.21 -4.18 -14.68
C PRO A 29 16.42 -5.47 -14.83
N GLU A 30 16.52 -6.10 -15.99
CA GLU A 30 15.76 -7.31 -16.32
C GLU A 30 16.03 -8.42 -15.29
N VAL A 31 17.26 -8.52 -14.79
CA VAL A 31 17.64 -9.51 -13.79
C VAL A 31 16.81 -9.38 -12.49
N GLU A 32 16.27 -8.20 -12.22
CA GLU A 32 15.46 -7.95 -11.02
C GLU A 32 14.01 -8.34 -11.17
N GLN A 33 13.59 -8.78 -12.36
CA GLN A 33 12.18 -9.14 -12.63
C GLN A 33 11.65 -10.18 -11.65
N TYR A 34 12.45 -11.17 -11.30
CA TYR A 34 12.08 -12.22 -10.36
C TYR A 34 12.67 -12.02 -8.97
N ARG A 35 13.20 -10.85 -8.69
CA ARG A 35 13.80 -10.49 -7.40
C ARG A 35 13.05 -9.30 -6.82
N LEU A 36 13.68 -8.11 -6.87
CA LEU A 36 13.11 -6.91 -6.26
C LEU A 36 11.78 -6.50 -6.89
N VAL A 37 11.64 -6.60 -8.21
CA VAL A 37 10.38 -6.26 -8.88
C VAL A 37 9.25 -7.14 -8.37
N ASP A 38 9.49 -8.45 -8.25
CA ASP A 38 8.48 -9.39 -7.76
C ASP A 38 8.03 -9.03 -6.34
N GLN A 39 8.98 -8.78 -5.44
CA GLN A 39 8.67 -8.41 -4.06
C GLN A 39 7.91 -7.08 -3.97
N LEU A 40 8.37 -6.10 -4.74
CA LEU A 40 7.81 -4.75 -4.71
C LEU A 40 6.38 -4.73 -5.24
N THR A 41 6.13 -5.42 -6.35
CA THR A 41 4.79 -5.49 -6.93
C THR A 41 3.84 -6.27 -6.04
N ARG A 42 4.29 -7.36 -5.41
CA ARG A 42 3.47 -8.13 -4.46
C ARG A 42 3.08 -7.29 -3.26
N ALA A 43 4.05 -6.56 -2.69
CA ALA A 43 3.80 -5.70 -1.54
C ALA A 43 2.81 -4.59 -1.89
N ALA A 44 2.96 -3.98 -3.07
CA ALA A 44 2.05 -2.93 -3.52
C ALA A 44 0.61 -3.44 -3.67
N VAL A 45 0.43 -4.57 -4.36
CA VAL A 45 -0.90 -5.17 -4.56
C VAL A 45 -1.54 -5.55 -3.23
N SER A 46 -0.74 -5.97 -2.25
CA SER A 46 -1.23 -6.35 -0.93
C SER A 46 -1.93 -5.19 -0.21
N VAL A 47 -1.56 -3.94 -0.49
CA VAL A 47 -2.16 -2.78 0.19
C VAL A 47 -3.66 -2.66 -0.09
N PRO A 48 -4.11 -2.46 -1.34
CA PRO A 48 -5.55 -2.38 -1.59
C PRO A 48 -6.27 -3.70 -1.36
N SER A 49 -5.60 -4.83 -1.57
CA SER A 49 -6.20 -6.15 -1.38
C SER A 49 -6.59 -6.38 0.07
N ASN A 50 -5.73 -6.03 1.02
CA ASN A 50 -6.04 -6.15 2.45
C ASN A 50 -7.16 -5.21 2.88
N ILE A 51 -7.20 -4.00 2.33
CA ILE A 51 -8.28 -3.05 2.63
C ILE A 51 -9.63 -3.62 2.17
N ALA A 52 -9.69 -4.13 0.95
CA ALA A 52 -10.90 -4.72 0.40
C ALA A 52 -11.34 -5.94 1.22
N GLU A 53 -10.41 -6.82 1.54
CA GLU A 53 -10.71 -8.00 2.33
C GLU A 53 -11.22 -7.64 3.71
N GLY A 54 -10.57 -6.66 4.36
CA GLY A 54 -11.01 -6.20 5.68
C GLY A 54 -12.40 -5.60 5.68
N PHE A 55 -12.73 -4.85 4.63
CA PHE A 55 -14.05 -4.27 4.48
C PHE A 55 -15.14 -5.35 4.44
N GLY A 56 -14.82 -6.52 3.93
CA GLY A 56 -15.75 -7.65 3.85
C GLY A 56 -15.92 -8.42 5.16
N ARG A 57 -15.18 -8.07 6.21
CA ARG A 57 -15.30 -8.75 7.49
C ARG A 57 -16.51 -8.27 8.29
N THR A 58 -16.93 -9.08 9.26
CA THR A 58 -18.15 -8.79 10.02
C THR A 58 -17.93 -7.87 11.22
N THR A 59 -16.68 -7.69 11.67
CA THR A 59 -16.39 -6.85 12.83
C THR A 59 -15.39 -5.77 12.49
N ASN A 60 -15.47 -4.65 13.20
CA ASN A 60 -14.50 -3.58 13.07
C ASN A 60 -13.11 -4.01 13.52
N LYS A 61 -13.02 -4.89 14.49
CA LYS A 61 -11.75 -5.42 14.97
C LYS A 61 -11.01 -6.17 13.86
N ASP A 62 -11.73 -7.03 13.13
CA ASP A 62 -11.15 -7.77 12.03
C ASP A 62 -10.76 -6.85 10.88
N PHE A 63 -11.62 -5.87 10.58
CA PHE A 63 -11.32 -4.88 9.55
C PHE A 63 -10.03 -4.12 9.91
N ALA A 64 -9.93 -3.65 11.16
CA ALA A 64 -8.71 -2.95 11.62
C ALA A 64 -7.46 -3.80 11.48
N HIS A 65 -7.59 -5.12 11.74
CA HIS A 65 -6.47 -6.05 11.59
C HIS A 65 -5.97 -6.08 10.13
N PHE A 66 -6.89 -6.15 9.16
CA PHE A 66 -6.52 -6.15 7.75
C PHE A 66 -5.94 -4.80 7.31
N VAL A 67 -6.45 -3.70 7.84
CA VAL A 67 -5.88 -2.38 7.55
C VAL A 67 -4.46 -2.27 8.11
N ALA A 68 -4.21 -2.85 9.28
CA ALA A 68 -2.86 -2.90 9.84
C ALA A 68 -1.92 -3.73 8.97
N GLN A 69 -2.40 -4.82 8.38
CA GLN A 69 -1.61 -5.59 7.42
C GLN A 69 -1.30 -4.78 6.16
N ALA A 70 -2.28 -4.03 5.67
CA ALA A 70 -2.05 -3.12 4.55
C ALA A 70 -0.97 -2.10 4.87
N ARG A 71 -0.98 -1.55 6.09
CA ARG A 71 0.04 -0.60 6.53
C ARG A 71 1.43 -1.24 6.54
N GLY A 72 1.53 -2.48 7.02
CA GLY A 72 2.79 -3.23 6.99
C GLY A 72 3.31 -3.40 5.57
N SER A 73 2.44 -3.76 4.64
CA SER A 73 2.79 -3.88 3.23
C SER A 73 3.24 -2.54 2.64
N LEU A 74 2.60 -1.44 3.07
CA LEU A 74 2.96 -0.11 2.63
C LEU A 74 4.40 0.24 3.05
N PHE A 75 4.77 -0.08 4.29
CA PHE A 75 6.13 0.15 4.78
C PHE A 75 7.15 -0.72 4.04
N GLU A 76 6.73 -1.90 3.62
CA GLU A 76 7.54 -2.80 2.79
C GLU A 76 7.83 -2.14 1.43
N VAL A 77 6.80 -1.57 0.80
CA VAL A 77 6.95 -0.84 -0.46
C VAL A 77 7.94 0.32 -0.29
N GLU A 78 7.77 1.09 0.78
CA GLU A 78 8.66 2.22 1.06
C GLU A 78 10.10 1.76 1.16
N THR A 79 10.34 0.73 1.95
CA THR A 79 11.69 0.18 2.16
C THR A 79 12.30 -0.27 0.83
N GLN A 80 11.53 -0.98 0.03
CA GLN A 80 12.02 -1.53 -1.22
C GLN A 80 12.27 -0.45 -2.28
N LEU A 81 11.50 0.63 -2.28
CA LEU A 81 11.77 1.77 -3.15
C LEU A 81 13.05 2.48 -2.76
N ILE A 82 13.32 2.62 -1.47
CA ILE A 82 14.57 3.20 -0.98
C ILE A 82 15.75 2.32 -1.40
N ILE A 83 15.59 1.00 -1.27
CA ILE A 83 16.63 0.05 -1.74
C ILE A 83 16.88 0.23 -3.24
N ALA A 84 15.81 0.33 -4.03
CA ALA A 84 15.93 0.49 -5.48
C ALA A 84 16.69 1.76 -5.83
N GLN A 85 16.41 2.85 -5.13
CA GLN A 85 17.14 4.11 -5.34
C GLN A 85 18.61 3.97 -4.96
N ASP A 86 18.88 3.35 -3.81
CA ASP A 86 20.26 3.13 -3.36
C ASP A 86 21.07 2.30 -4.34
N LEU A 87 20.43 1.34 -5.00
CA LEU A 87 21.09 0.47 -5.98
C LEU A 87 21.12 1.08 -7.38
N GLY A 88 20.55 2.25 -7.57
CA GLY A 88 20.57 2.94 -8.86
C GLY A 88 19.56 2.43 -9.87
N PHE A 89 18.53 1.67 -9.44
CA PHE A 89 17.49 1.16 -10.34
C PHE A 89 16.46 2.24 -10.68
N VAL A 90 16.37 3.26 -9.86
CA VAL A 90 15.50 4.42 -10.05
C VAL A 90 16.24 5.64 -9.52
N ASP A 91 16.08 6.77 -10.19
CA ASP A 91 16.85 7.98 -9.85
C ASP A 91 16.36 8.66 -8.58
N ASP A 92 15.04 8.81 -8.43
CA ASP A 92 14.46 9.59 -7.32
C ASP A 92 13.07 9.07 -6.99
N VAL A 93 12.87 8.67 -5.73
CA VAL A 93 11.58 8.18 -5.25
C VAL A 93 10.91 9.16 -4.27
N THR A 94 11.36 10.41 -4.24
CA THR A 94 10.85 11.40 -3.28
C THR A 94 9.32 11.56 -3.38
N ALA A 95 8.80 11.73 -4.59
CA ALA A 95 7.36 11.89 -4.78
C ALA A 95 6.59 10.65 -4.35
N ASP A 96 7.14 9.47 -4.60
CA ASP A 96 6.50 8.21 -4.21
C ASP A 96 6.48 8.06 -2.70
N ILE A 97 7.56 8.41 -2.02
CA ILE A 97 7.64 8.36 -0.56
C ILE A 97 6.63 9.32 0.07
N GLU A 98 6.44 10.51 -0.52
CA GLU A 98 5.45 11.46 -0.04
C GLU A 98 4.03 10.91 -0.14
N GLU A 99 3.69 10.25 -1.26
CA GLU A 99 2.39 9.61 -1.45
C GLU A 99 2.19 8.47 -0.44
N ILE A 100 3.25 7.70 -0.19
CA ILE A 100 3.23 6.62 0.81
C ILE A 100 2.97 7.19 2.20
N ALA A 101 3.62 8.28 2.56
CA ALA A 101 3.43 8.92 3.87
C ALA A 101 1.98 9.37 4.04
N GLU A 102 1.38 9.95 3.00
CA GLU A 102 -0.01 10.36 3.03
C GLU A 102 -0.94 9.17 3.23
N LEU A 103 -0.73 8.10 2.46
CA LEU A 103 -1.53 6.88 2.61
C LEU A 103 -1.37 6.28 3.99
N GLY A 104 -0.16 6.30 4.55
CA GLY A 104 0.09 5.83 5.92
C GLY A 104 -0.75 6.57 6.94
N LYS A 105 -0.89 7.87 6.80
CA LYS A 105 -1.75 8.68 7.70
C LYS A 105 -3.21 8.29 7.56
N ILE A 106 -3.66 8.05 6.33
CA ILE A 106 -5.04 7.63 6.05
C ILE A 106 -5.31 6.28 6.71
N LEU A 107 -4.39 5.32 6.56
CA LEU A 107 -4.54 3.99 7.18
C LEU A 107 -4.55 4.08 8.70
N ASN A 108 -3.67 4.89 9.29
CA ASN A 108 -3.66 5.09 10.74
C ASN A 108 -4.97 5.69 11.24
N GLY A 109 -5.52 6.67 10.51
CA GLY A 109 -6.80 7.26 10.85
C GLY A 109 -7.94 6.25 10.78
N LEU A 110 -7.94 5.40 9.76
CA LEU A 110 -8.95 4.36 9.60
C LEU A 110 -8.86 3.35 10.73
N ILE A 111 -7.67 2.90 11.10
CA ILE A 111 -7.47 1.96 12.22
C ILE A 111 -8.03 2.57 13.50
N ARG A 112 -7.69 3.82 13.81
CA ARG A 112 -8.19 4.47 15.02
C ARG A 112 -9.70 4.55 15.05
N SER A 113 -10.30 4.88 13.92
CA SER A 113 -11.75 4.96 13.78
C SER A 113 -12.41 3.61 14.06
N LEU A 114 -11.85 2.55 13.50
CA LEU A 114 -12.39 1.19 13.66
C LEU A 114 -12.23 0.67 15.09
N ILE A 115 -11.10 0.97 15.73
CA ILE A 115 -10.84 0.55 17.12
C ILE A 115 -11.81 1.22 18.08
N ARG A 116 -12.20 2.49 17.80
CA ARG A 116 -13.16 3.21 18.62
C ARG A 116 -14.61 2.75 18.41
N GLY A 117 -14.83 1.82 17.52
CA GLY A 117 -16.17 1.33 17.22
C GLY A 117 -16.99 2.25 16.34
N ARG A 118 -16.36 3.17 15.64
CA ARG A 118 -17.04 4.09 14.71
C ARG A 118 -16.84 3.55 13.29
N GLY A 119 -17.79 2.86 12.84
CA GLY A 119 -17.76 2.24 11.51
C GLY A 119 -17.84 3.20 10.34
#